data_c9309b19903fc57ee1c8b41bae96b6dc
#
_entry.id   c9309b19903fc57ee1c8b41bae96b6dc
#
_cell.length_a   1.000
_cell.length_b   1.000
_cell.length_c   1.000
_cell.angle_alpha   90.00
_cell.angle_beta   90.00
_cell.angle_gamma   90.00
#
_symmetry.space_group_name_H-M   'P 1'
#
loop_
_entity.id
_entity.type
_entity.pdbx_description
1 polymer ?
#
loop_
_entity_poly.entity_id
_entity_poly.type
_entity_poly.pdbx_seq_one_letter_code
_entity_poly.pdbx_strand_id
1 'polypeptide(L)'
;YIIGPIVSQEEKQEYVEYLRLYKALDSVVFTDSVSPTTIPQYFVDAEMLVLARPDNIQAKYGFPTKLGEYLLSGRPVVLTDVGNITDFLKDGVSAFIAKPGDINCISDKMMEVSANPEKNNSVAIAGKEVAMKEFNSSTEVLKIINLMYK
;
A
#
# COMPACT_ATOMS: atom_id res chain seq x y z
N TYR A 1 8.51 -4.09 8.58
CA TYR A 1 8.96 -2.71 8.80
C TYR A 1 7.76 -1.78 8.83
N ILE A 2 7.72 -0.87 9.80
CA ILE A 2 6.82 0.29 9.84
C ILE A 2 7.68 1.52 9.59
N ILE A 3 7.50 2.14 8.42
CA ILE A 3 8.38 3.20 7.92
C ILE A 3 7.70 4.56 8.08
N GLY A 4 8.37 5.44 8.81
CA GLY A 4 7.91 6.80 9.05
C GLY A 4 7.74 7.12 10.53
N PRO A 5 7.56 8.41 10.86
CA PRO A 5 7.38 8.82 12.24
C PRO A 5 6.04 8.34 12.78
N ILE A 6 6.05 7.85 14.00
CA ILE A 6 4.83 7.66 14.80
C ILE A 6 4.52 9.01 15.46
N VAL A 7 3.25 9.40 15.45
CA VAL A 7 2.83 10.77 15.79
C VAL A 7 3.17 11.14 17.23
N SER A 8 3.05 10.20 18.18
CA SER A 8 3.39 10.45 19.59
C SER A 8 4.09 9.26 20.25
N GLN A 9 4.75 9.52 21.39
CA GLN A 9 5.36 8.45 22.19
C GLN A 9 4.30 7.54 22.82
N GLU A 10 3.16 8.08 23.17
CA GLU A 10 2.02 7.33 23.70
C GLU A 10 1.52 6.33 22.66
N GLU A 11 1.33 6.78 21.42
CA GLU A 11 0.90 5.90 20.32
C GLU A 11 1.93 4.80 20.05
N LYS A 12 3.22 5.13 20.08
CA LYS A 12 4.29 4.12 19.95
C LYS A 12 4.24 3.08 21.06
N GLN A 13 3.93 3.50 22.25
CA GLN A 13 3.84 2.62 23.41
C GLN A 13 2.64 1.67 23.32
N GLU A 14 1.49 2.15 22.83
CA GLU A 14 0.34 1.30 22.53
C GLU A 14 0.68 0.20 21.51
N TYR A 15 1.33 0.55 20.41
CA TYR A 15 1.78 -0.46 19.44
C TYR A 15 2.74 -1.48 20.03
N VAL A 16 3.70 -1.03 20.84
CA VAL A 16 4.67 -1.92 21.51
C VAL A 16 3.96 -2.88 22.47
N GLU A 17 3.01 -2.39 23.26
CA GLU A 17 2.24 -3.23 24.18
C GLU A 17 1.38 -4.26 23.44
N TYR A 18 0.73 -3.83 22.35
CA TYR A 18 -0.04 -4.71 21.47
C TYR A 18 0.85 -5.81 20.86
N LEU A 19 2.01 -5.45 20.34
CA LEU A 19 2.95 -6.40 19.77
C LEU A 19 3.51 -7.38 20.82
N ARG A 20 3.72 -6.94 22.06
CA ARG A 20 4.10 -7.82 23.17
C ARG A 20 3.01 -8.85 23.49
N LEU A 21 1.76 -8.41 23.54
CA LEU A 21 0.61 -9.28 23.78
C LEU A 21 0.56 -10.44 22.79
N TYR A 22 0.86 -10.16 21.52
CA TYR A 22 0.87 -11.15 20.44
C TYR A 22 2.27 -11.79 20.19
N LYS A 23 3.25 -11.54 21.06
CA LYS A 23 4.64 -12.06 20.94
C LYS A 23 5.28 -11.73 19.59
N ALA A 24 4.93 -10.60 19.00
CA ALA A 24 5.38 -10.16 17.67
C ALA A 24 6.39 -9.00 17.72
N LEU A 25 6.77 -8.52 18.91
CA LEU A 25 7.62 -7.33 19.04
C LEU A 25 8.97 -7.48 18.35
N ASP A 26 9.61 -8.64 18.48
CA ASP A 26 10.93 -8.90 17.87
C ASP A 26 10.87 -9.05 16.33
N SER A 27 9.65 -9.16 15.78
CA SER A 27 9.41 -9.28 14.34
C SER A 27 9.08 -7.96 13.67
N VAL A 28 8.97 -6.85 14.44
CA VAL A 28 8.57 -5.54 13.92
C VAL A 28 9.69 -4.51 14.12
N VAL A 29 10.04 -3.82 13.05
CA VAL A 29 11.02 -2.74 13.06
C VAL A 29 10.33 -1.42 12.78
N PHE A 30 10.41 -0.49 13.73
CA PHE A 30 10.00 0.90 13.55
C PHE A 30 11.21 1.72 13.11
N THR A 31 11.15 2.34 11.94
CA THR A 31 12.31 3.06 11.39
C THR A 31 12.37 4.52 11.80
N ASP A 32 11.29 5.04 12.41
CA ASP A 32 11.09 6.48 12.57
C ASP A 32 11.21 7.23 11.21
N SER A 33 11.63 8.50 11.20
CA SER A 33 11.80 9.25 9.95
C SER A 33 13.02 8.75 9.17
N VAL A 34 12.80 8.39 7.91
CA VAL A 34 13.87 8.03 6.96
C VAL A 34 13.99 9.09 5.87
N SER A 35 15.17 9.21 5.26
CA SER A 35 15.36 10.12 4.13
C SER A 35 14.45 9.73 2.95
N PRO A 36 13.79 10.68 2.29
CA PRO A 36 13.03 10.41 1.08
C PRO A 36 13.82 9.66 0.00
N THR A 37 15.13 9.85 -0.05
CA THR A 37 16.01 9.16 -1.02
C THR A 37 16.22 7.69 -0.72
N THR A 38 15.98 7.24 0.52
CA THR A 38 16.09 5.82 0.92
C THR A 38 14.77 5.06 0.85
N ILE A 39 13.64 5.76 0.83
CA ILE A 39 12.32 5.13 0.77
C ILE A 39 12.17 4.16 -0.42
N PRO A 40 12.57 4.51 -1.66
CA PRO A 40 12.46 3.59 -2.79
C PRO A 40 13.20 2.26 -2.58
N GLN A 41 14.32 2.25 -1.84
CA GLN A 41 15.04 1.03 -1.53
C GLN A 41 14.22 0.10 -0.63
N TYR A 42 13.55 0.63 0.38
CA TYR A 42 12.62 -0.17 1.20
C TYR A 42 11.51 -0.80 0.36
N PHE A 43 11.00 -0.07 -0.65
CA PHE A 43 9.94 -0.61 -1.51
C PHE A 43 10.43 -1.77 -2.36
N VAL A 44 11.61 -1.65 -2.98
CA VAL A 44 12.14 -2.72 -3.86
C VAL A 44 12.71 -3.90 -3.09
N ASP A 45 13.10 -3.72 -1.83
CA ASP A 45 13.60 -4.80 -0.98
C ASP A 45 12.47 -5.54 -0.24
N ALA A 46 11.27 -4.97 -0.19
CA ALA A 46 10.13 -5.60 0.47
C ALA A 46 9.66 -6.85 -0.29
N GLU A 47 9.21 -7.87 0.43
CA GLU A 47 8.51 -9.01 -0.14
C GLU A 47 7.09 -8.62 -0.57
N MET A 48 6.44 -7.74 0.21
CA MET A 48 5.15 -7.12 -0.09
C MET A 48 5.07 -5.74 0.53
N LEU A 49 4.20 -4.90 -0.01
CA LEU A 49 3.88 -3.58 0.53
C LEU A 49 2.42 -3.57 1.00
N VAL A 50 2.17 -3.05 2.20
CA VAL A 50 0.83 -3.06 2.81
C VAL A 50 0.33 -1.63 2.98
N LEU A 51 -0.89 -1.36 2.50
CA LEU A 51 -1.55 -0.07 2.59
C LEU A 51 -2.94 -0.24 3.24
N ALA A 52 -2.95 -0.49 4.55
CA ALA A 52 -4.16 -0.69 5.33
C ALA A 52 -4.76 0.66 5.75
N ARG A 53 -5.78 1.12 5.03
CA ARG A 53 -6.53 2.32 5.39
C ARG A 53 -7.84 1.94 6.09
N PRO A 54 -8.21 2.66 7.17
CA PRO A 54 -9.46 2.41 7.88
C PRO A 54 -10.68 2.79 7.02
N ASP A 55 -11.85 2.23 7.36
CA ASP A 55 -13.14 2.64 6.80
C ASP A 55 -13.61 3.92 7.50
N ASN A 56 -13.14 5.06 7.02
CA ASN A 56 -13.54 6.37 7.51
C ASN A 56 -13.75 7.36 6.35
N ILE A 57 -14.33 8.51 6.66
CA ILE A 57 -14.63 9.56 5.66
C ILE A 57 -13.37 9.98 4.90
N GLN A 58 -12.25 10.16 5.57
CA GLN A 58 -11.00 10.56 4.93
C GLN A 58 -10.49 9.51 3.94
N ALA A 59 -10.57 8.23 4.30
CA ALA A 59 -10.15 7.14 3.41
C ALA A 59 -11.12 6.99 2.23
N LYS A 60 -12.42 7.18 2.46
CA LYS A 60 -13.48 7.05 1.45
C LYS A 60 -13.41 8.12 0.36
N TYR A 61 -13.07 9.36 0.72
CA TYR A 61 -13.00 10.47 -0.24
C TYR A 61 -11.58 10.89 -0.62
N GLY A 62 -10.55 10.26 -0.04
CA GLY A 62 -9.15 10.53 -0.31
C GLY A 62 -8.48 9.41 -1.10
N PHE A 63 -7.81 9.76 -2.20
CA PHE A 63 -6.97 8.79 -2.91
C PHE A 63 -5.64 8.59 -2.17
N PRO A 64 -5.17 7.34 -1.99
CA PRO A 64 -3.91 7.07 -1.31
C PRO A 64 -2.71 7.39 -2.22
N THR A 65 -2.05 8.51 -2.00
CA THR A 65 -0.93 9.00 -2.82
C THR A 65 0.23 8.00 -2.91
N LYS A 66 0.47 7.22 -1.85
CA LYS A 66 1.51 6.18 -1.84
C LYS A 66 1.20 4.96 -2.71
N LEU A 67 -0.04 4.79 -3.14
CA LEU A 67 -0.42 3.64 -3.96
C LEU A 67 0.36 3.58 -5.29
N GLY A 68 0.51 4.71 -5.95
CA GLY A 68 1.30 4.80 -7.19
C GLY A 68 2.75 4.38 -6.99
N GLU A 69 3.39 4.86 -5.92
CA GLU A 69 4.78 4.50 -5.58
C GLU A 69 4.92 3.01 -5.27
N TYR A 70 3.96 2.45 -4.51
CA TYR A 70 3.96 1.03 -4.16
C TYR A 70 3.83 0.14 -5.40
N LEU A 71 2.88 0.42 -6.28
CA LEU A 71 2.69 -0.34 -7.51
C LEU A 71 3.89 -0.21 -8.47
N LEU A 72 4.48 1.00 -8.57
CA LEU A 72 5.66 1.24 -9.41
C LEU A 72 6.90 0.48 -8.94
N SER A 73 6.99 0.12 -7.66
CA SER A 73 8.08 -0.72 -7.14
C SER A 73 8.15 -2.11 -7.78
N GLY A 74 7.04 -2.58 -8.36
CA GLY A 74 6.92 -3.92 -8.91
C GLY A 74 6.85 -5.02 -7.83
N ARG A 75 6.48 -4.65 -6.61
CA ARG A 75 6.22 -5.61 -5.52
C ARG A 75 4.71 -5.84 -5.35
N PRO A 76 4.30 -7.00 -4.86
CA PRO A 76 2.91 -7.25 -4.51
C PRO A 76 2.41 -6.20 -3.52
N VAL A 77 1.23 -5.65 -3.77
CA VAL A 77 0.60 -4.67 -2.89
C VAL A 77 -0.66 -5.27 -2.28
N VAL A 78 -0.71 -5.31 -0.95
CA VAL A 78 -1.92 -5.62 -0.17
C VAL A 78 -2.52 -4.31 0.29
N LEU A 79 -3.79 -4.07 -0.01
CA LEU A 79 -4.45 -2.82 0.36
C LEU A 79 -5.92 -3.03 0.72
N THR A 80 -6.51 -2.06 1.40
CA THR A 80 -7.95 -2.06 1.71
C THR A 80 -8.75 -1.38 0.61
N ASP A 81 -9.95 -1.91 0.33
CA ASP A 81 -10.91 -1.35 -0.63
C ASP A 81 -11.56 -0.07 -0.08
N VAL A 82 -10.93 1.07 -0.29
CA VAL A 82 -11.42 2.37 0.14
C VAL A 82 -11.40 3.39 -1.01
N GLY A 83 -12.38 4.26 -1.04
CA GLY A 83 -12.54 5.24 -2.10
C GLY A 83 -12.88 4.58 -3.43
N ASN A 84 -12.18 4.93 -4.49
CA ASN A 84 -12.37 4.43 -5.84
C ASN A 84 -11.21 3.53 -6.33
N ILE A 85 -10.55 2.82 -5.42
CA ILE A 85 -9.40 1.95 -5.75
C ILE A 85 -9.80 0.86 -6.75
N THR A 86 -10.98 0.27 -6.58
CA THR A 86 -11.49 -0.80 -7.44
C THR A 86 -11.90 -0.35 -8.84
N ASP A 87 -11.95 0.96 -9.10
CA ASP A 87 -12.06 1.49 -10.47
C ASP A 87 -10.79 1.24 -11.30
N PHE A 88 -9.65 1.12 -10.63
CA PHE A 88 -8.33 0.96 -11.25
C PHE A 88 -7.74 -0.44 -11.05
N LEU A 89 -7.95 -1.02 -9.87
CA LEU A 89 -7.31 -2.26 -9.45
C LEU A 89 -8.33 -3.38 -9.26
N LYS A 90 -7.90 -4.61 -9.57
CA LYS A 90 -8.72 -5.80 -9.41
C LYS A 90 -8.01 -6.79 -8.48
N ASP A 91 -8.76 -7.29 -7.48
CA ASP A 91 -8.26 -8.26 -6.51
C ASP A 91 -7.70 -9.52 -7.16
N GLY A 92 -6.49 -9.91 -6.73
CA GLY A 92 -5.78 -11.10 -7.22
C GLY A 92 -5.28 -10.98 -8.67
N VAL A 93 -5.44 -9.81 -9.32
CA VAL A 93 -5.02 -9.55 -10.71
C VAL A 93 -3.96 -8.44 -10.78
N SER A 94 -4.20 -7.29 -10.16
CA SER A 94 -3.28 -6.14 -10.16
C SER A 94 -2.94 -5.64 -8.76
N ALA A 95 -3.59 -6.16 -7.73
CA ALA A 95 -3.28 -5.98 -6.31
C ALA A 95 -3.99 -7.07 -5.51
N PHE A 96 -3.71 -7.16 -4.21
CA PHE A 96 -4.45 -7.98 -3.25
C PHE A 96 -5.31 -7.04 -2.41
N ILE A 97 -6.64 -7.12 -2.59
CA ILE A 97 -7.58 -6.15 -2.02
C ILE A 97 -8.36 -6.79 -0.87
N ALA A 98 -8.25 -6.18 0.30
CA ALA A 98 -8.94 -6.61 1.51
C ALA A 98 -10.11 -5.69 1.86
N LYS A 99 -11.08 -6.23 2.58
CA LYS A 99 -12.19 -5.43 3.12
C LYS A 99 -11.68 -4.45 4.18
N PRO A 100 -12.03 -3.15 4.11
CA PRO A 100 -11.62 -2.19 5.13
C PRO A 100 -12.24 -2.51 6.49
N GLY A 101 -11.46 -2.29 7.56
CA GLY A 101 -11.87 -2.60 8.93
C GLY A 101 -11.88 -4.10 9.28
N ASP A 102 -11.52 -4.99 8.37
CA ASP A 102 -11.46 -6.43 8.59
C ASP A 102 -10.01 -6.90 8.68
N ILE A 103 -9.51 -7.04 9.90
CA ILE A 103 -8.13 -7.44 10.20
C ILE A 103 -7.83 -8.85 9.67
N ASN A 104 -8.79 -9.76 9.76
CA ASN A 104 -8.61 -11.12 9.28
C ASN A 104 -8.46 -11.14 7.76
N CYS A 105 -9.28 -10.37 7.05
CA CYS A 105 -9.20 -10.26 5.60
C CYS A 105 -7.83 -9.73 5.15
N ILE A 106 -7.27 -8.71 5.82
CA ILE A 106 -5.92 -8.20 5.51
C ILE A 106 -4.87 -9.28 5.78
N SER A 107 -4.96 -9.97 6.92
CA SER A 107 -4.05 -11.05 7.29
C SER A 107 -4.08 -12.18 6.26
N ASP A 108 -5.26 -12.61 5.85
CA ASP A 108 -5.44 -13.66 4.84
C ASP A 108 -4.80 -13.27 3.50
N LYS A 109 -4.95 -12.00 3.07
CA LYS A 109 -4.29 -11.49 1.86
C LYS A 109 -2.77 -11.47 1.99
N MET A 110 -2.23 -11.08 3.15
CA MET A 110 -0.79 -11.15 3.40
C MET A 110 -0.27 -12.59 3.37
N MET A 111 -1.00 -13.53 3.94
CA MET A 111 -0.67 -14.96 3.89
C MET A 111 -0.78 -15.52 2.48
N GLU A 112 -1.79 -15.09 1.69
CA GLU A 112 -1.92 -15.46 0.28
C GLU A 112 -0.68 -15.05 -0.52
N VAL A 113 -0.17 -13.82 -0.29
CA VAL A 113 1.06 -13.34 -0.92
C VAL A 113 2.25 -14.20 -0.50
N SER A 114 2.46 -14.43 0.79
CA SER A 114 3.61 -15.23 1.27
C SER A 114 3.61 -16.68 0.76
N ALA A 115 2.43 -17.23 0.47
CA ALA A 115 2.29 -18.61 0.01
C ALA A 115 2.46 -18.83 -1.51
N ASN A 116 2.38 -17.78 -2.34
CA ASN A 116 2.27 -17.92 -3.79
C ASN A 116 3.21 -17.00 -4.59
N PRO A 117 4.54 -17.22 -4.56
CA PRO A 117 5.52 -16.33 -5.21
C PRO A 117 5.30 -16.13 -6.72
N GLU A 118 4.89 -17.18 -7.45
CA GLU A 118 4.65 -17.09 -8.91
C GLU A 118 3.45 -16.18 -9.23
N LYS A 119 2.35 -16.36 -8.51
CA LYS A 119 1.16 -15.49 -8.62
C LYS A 119 1.50 -14.05 -8.27
N ASN A 120 2.31 -13.84 -7.24
CA ASN A 120 2.72 -12.50 -6.79
C ASN A 120 3.42 -11.72 -7.88
N ASN A 121 4.33 -12.35 -8.61
CA ASN A 121 5.05 -11.69 -9.69
C ASN A 121 4.10 -11.21 -10.80
N SER A 122 3.15 -12.03 -11.21
CA SER A 122 2.17 -11.65 -12.24
C SER A 122 1.26 -10.50 -11.78
N VAL A 123 0.80 -10.54 -10.52
CA VAL A 123 -0.03 -9.48 -9.93
C VAL A 123 0.76 -8.17 -9.78
N ALA A 124 2.02 -8.25 -9.35
CA ALA A 124 2.88 -7.09 -9.22
C ALA A 124 3.19 -6.42 -10.56
N ILE A 125 3.45 -7.20 -11.61
CA ILE A 125 3.65 -6.68 -12.98
C ILE A 125 2.38 -5.97 -13.46
N ALA A 126 1.22 -6.61 -13.33
CA ALA A 126 -0.05 -6.00 -13.74
C ALA A 126 -0.37 -4.73 -12.95
N GLY A 127 -0.09 -4.71 -11.64
CA GLY A 127 -0.23 -3.52 -10.80
C GLY A 127 0.67 -2.37 -11.25
N LYS A 128 1.92 -2.67 -11.60
CA LYS A 128 2.86 -1.68 -12.14
C LYS A 128 2.38 -1.09 -13.47
N GLU A 129 1.84 -1.92 -14.36
CA GLU A 129 1.27 -1.46 -15.63
C GLU A 129 0.09 -0.49 -15.41
N VAL A 130 -0.79 -0.80 -14.44
CA VAL A 130 -1.87 0.11 -14.03
C VAL A 130 -1.30 1.44 -13.55
N ALA A 131 -0.29 1.43 -12.69
CA ALA A 131 0.31 2.67 -12.17
C ALA A 131 0.95 3.51 -13.28
N MET A 132 1.66 2.88 -14.21
CA MET A 132 2.27 3.57 -15.35
C MET A 132 1.22 4.20 -16.27
N LYS A 133 0.07 3.58 -16.43
CA LYS A 133 -0.99 4.04 -17.31
C LYS A 133 -1.89 5.09 -16.66
N GLU A 134 -2.36 4.83 -15.43
CA GLU A 134 -3.44 5.59 -14.79
C GLU A 134 -2.92 6.64 -13.79
N PHE A 135 -1.69 6.48 -13.25
CA PHE A 135 -1.12 7.39 -12.25
C PHE A 135 0.08 8.17 -12.76
N ASN A 136 0.22 8.26 -14.07
CA ASN A 136 1.30 9.00 -14.70
C ASN A 136 0.92 10.49 -14.81
N SER A 137 1.63 11.33 -14.07
CA SER A 137 1.37 12.78 -14.03
C SER A 137 1.45 13.45 -15.41
N SER A 138 2.34 13.02 -16.28
CA SER A 138 2.47 13.59 -17.63
C SER A 138 1.23 13.31 -18.48
N THR A 139 0.67 12.11 -18.39
CA THR A 139 -0.56 11.73 -19.10
C THR A 139 -1.76 12.50 -18.55
N GLU A 140 -1.86 12.64 -17.24
CA GLU A 140 -2.96 13.37 -16.61
C GLU A 140 -2.92 14.86 -16.90
N VAL A 141 -1.76 15.48 -16.88
CA VAL A 141 -1.58 16.89 -17.27
C VAL A 141 -2.03 17.11 -18.73
N LEU A 142 -1.70 16.22 -19.67
CA LEU A 142 -2.15 16.34 -21.06
C LEU A 142 -3.69 16.23 -21.17
N LYS A 143 -4.34 15.37 -20.40
CA LYS A 143 -5.81 15.29 -20.36
C LYS A 143 -6.43 16.62 -19.89
N ILE A 144 -5.86 17.22 -18.84
CA ILE A 144 -6.34 18.51 -18.31
C ILE A 144 -6.16 19.61 -19.35
N ILE A 145 -4.98 19.71 -19.97
CA ILE A 145 -4.71 20.69 -21.03
C ILE A 145 -5.71 20.55 -22.17
N ASN A 146 -5.95 19.34 -22.66
CA ASN A 146 -6.92 19.08 -23.71
C ASN A 146 -8.37 19.44 -23.36
N LEU A 147 -8.73 19.40 -22.07
CA LEU A 147 -10.04 19.86 -21.62
C LEU A 147 -10.15 21.39 -21.55
N MET A 148 -9.05 22.09 -21.23
CA MET A 148 -9.04 23.54 -21.13
C MET A 148 -9.04 24.25 -22.50
N TYR A 149 -8.58 23.60 -23.55
CA TYR A 149 -8.46 24.18 -24.90
C TYR A 149 -9.48 23.63 -25.89
N LYS A 150 -10.53 22.97 -25.39
CA LYS A 150 -11.75 22.64 -26.15
C LYS A 150 -12.79 23.77 -26.04
#